data_2fc7a022dae61c69ede99d2b09bfd8c4
#
_entry.id   2fc7a022dae61c69ede99d2b09bfd8c4
#
_cell.length_a   1.000
_cell.length_b   1.000
_cell.length_c   1.000
_cell.angle_alpha   90.00
_cell.angle_beta   90.00
_cell.angle_gamma   90.00
#
_symmetry.space_group_name_H-M   'P 1'
#
loop_
_entity.id
_entity.type
_entity.pdbx_description
1 polymer ?
#
loop_
_entity_poly.entity_id
_entity_poly.type
_entity_poly.pdbx_seq_one_letter_code
_entity_poly.pdbx_strand_id
1 'polypeptide(L)'
;MLRVLASYRVVSRGTISRVNTKTALKPQKRYLKITAMSQNWNQNLTPEQLLVLRDKHTERPHTGAYLHNKDGGVYHCANCDEPLYKSETKFDSQCGWPSFYQEVRPGAITYHTDNTLGMKRTEICCAKCGGHMGHVFEGEGWKERLGLPEDVRHCVNSASLNFKKN
;
A
#
# COMPACT_ATOMS: atom_id res chain seq x y z
N MET A 1 -56.01 -53.24 31.88
CA MET A 1 -55.57 -54.63 31.58
C MET A 1 -54.10 -54.61 31.25
N LEU A 2 -53.44 -55.13 32.14
CA LEU A 2 -52.35 -56.17 32.08
C LEU A 2 -51.11 -55.72 31.40
N ARG A 3 -50.08 -55.51 32.20
CA ARG A 3 -49.05 -56.48 32.65
C ARG A 3 -47.97 -56.63 31.54
N VAL A 4 -46.72 -56.59 31.74
CA VAL A 4 -45.80 -56.90 32.86
C VAL A 4 -44.48 -57.31 32.27
N LEU A 5 -43.44 -56.99 32.94
CA LEU A 5 -42.15 -57.66 33.16
C LEU A 5 -41.09 -57.53 32.06
N ALA A 6 -40.00 -57.06 32.38
CA ALA A 6 -38.97 -57.33 33.35
C ALA A 6 -37.75 -58.02 32.73
N SER A 7 -36.63 -57.48 33.14
CA SER A 7 -35.41 -58.19 33.48
C SER A 7 -34.44 -58.56 32.31
N TYR A 8 -33.24 -58.45 32.39
CA TYR A 8 -32.10 -58.51 33.30
C TYR A 8 -30.81 -58.14 32.64
N ARG A 9 -30.00 -57.45 33.42
CA ARG A 9 -28.54 -57.49 33.47
C ARG A 9 -27.73 -58.11 32.29
N VAL A 10 -26.71 -57.34 31.81
CA VAL A 10 -25.33 -57.82 31.92
C VAL A 10 -24.40 -56.61 32.08
N VAL A 11 -23.60 -56.69 33.14
CA VAL A 11 -22.46 -55.80 33.41
C VAL A 11 -21.31 -56.29 32.55
N SER A 12 -20.72 -55.40 31.73
CA SER A 12 -19.35 -55.63 31.32
C SER A 12 -18.57 -54.33 31.44
N ARG A 13 -17.56 -54.40 32.26
CA ARG A 13 -16.52 -53.37 32.41
C ARG A 13 -15.78 -53.20 31.07
N GLY A 14 -15.77 -51.99 30.55
CA GLY A 14 -15.02 -51.63 29.36
C GLY A 14 -14.57 -50.19 29.45
N THR A 15 -13.37 -50.01 29.90
CA THR A 15 -12.40 -48.93 29.70
C THR A 15 -12.94 -47.63 29.09
N ILE A 16 -12.97 -46.58 29.90
CA ILE A 16 -13.15 -45.23 29.47
C ILE A 16 -11.87 -44.76 28.74
N SER A 17 -11.91 -44.78 27.43
CA SER A 17 -10.91 -44.16 26.55
C SER A 17 -11.04 -42.66 26.67
N ARG A 18 -10.04 -42.01 27.22
CA ARG A 18 -9.92 -40.55 27.28
C ARG A 18 -9.91 -40.00 25.86
N VAL A 19 -10.97 -39.32 25.48
CA VAL A 19 -10.97 -38.52 24.24
C VAL A 19 -10.03 -37.33 24.45
N ASN A 20 -8.92 -37.39 23.76
CA ASN A 20 -7.90 -36.35 23.73
C ASN A 20 -8.48 -35.19 22.93
N THR A 21 -9.01 -34.17 23.62
CA THR A 21 -9.40 -32.93 22.99
C THR A 21 -8.17 -32.24 22.43
N LYS A 22 -7.98 -32.37 21.11
CA LYS A 22 -6.98 -31.61 20.37
C LYS A 22 -7.30 -30.13 20.55
N THR A 23 -6.54 -29.48 21.40
CA THR A 23 -6.51 -28.02 21.55
C THR A 23 -6.19 -27.43 20.18
N ALA A 24 -7.17 -26.80 19.56
CA ALA A 24 -6.95 -26.07 18.32
C ALA A 24 -5.99 -24.90 18.60
N LEU A 25 -4.79 -25.01 18.09
CA LEU A 25 -3.80 -23.95 18.10
C LEU A 25 -4.40 -22.76 17.35
N LYS A 26 -4.62 -21.65 18.05
CA LYS A 26 -4.97 -20.36 17.44
C LYS A 26 -3.90 -20.00 16.41
N PRO A 27 -4.27 -19.51 15.21
CA PRO A 27 -3.30 -19.09 14.24
C PRO A 27 -2.49 -17.96 14.84
N GLN A 28 -1.22 -18.20 15.12
CA GLN A 28 -0.28 -17.15 15.47
C GLN A 28 -0.17 -16.24 14.24
N LYS A 29 -0.59 -14.98 14.41
CA LYS A 29 -0.27 -13.92 13.46
C LYS A 29 1.24 -13.90 13.31
N ARG A 30 1.74 -14.46 12.22
CA ARG A 30 3.12 -14.25 11.79
C ARG A 30 3.25 -12.76 11.50
N TYR A 31 3.71 -11.99 12.47
CA TYR A 31 4.34 -10.71 12.20
C TYR A 31 5.57 -11.04 11.34
N LEU A 32 5.44 -10.84 10.04
CA LEU A 32 6.60 -10.76 9.17
C LEU A 32 7.48 -9.68 9.81
N LYS A 33 8.62 -10.09 10.39
CA LYS A 33 9.70 -9.17 10.68
C LYS A 33 9.98 -8.49 9.34
N ILE A 34 9.59 -7.22 9.22
CA ILE A 34 10.10 -6.35 8.16
C ILE A 34 11.59 -6.28 8.50
N THR A 35 12.36 -7.15 7.89
CA THR A 35 13.81 -7.02 7.85
C THR A 35 14.01 -5.63 7.27
N ALA A 36 14.66 -4.74 8.02
CA ALA A 36 15.05 -3.44 7.50
C ALA A 36 15.78 -3.73 6.19
N MET A 37 15.08 -3.50 5.06
CA MET A 37 15.71 -3.55 3.76
C MET A 37 16.81 -2.52 3.84
N SER A 38 18.07 -2.93 3.72
CA SER A 38 19.15 -1.98 3.53
C SER A 38 18.76 -1.18 2.30
N GLN A 39 18.35 0.07 2.51
CA GLN A 39 17.92 0.95 1.42
C GLN A 39 19.17 1.27 0.60
N ASN A 40 19.45 0.45 -0.40
CA ASN A 40 20.48 0.73 -1.37
C ASN A 40 19.94 1.81 -2.31
N TRP A 41 20.38 3.03 -2.06
CA TRP A 41 20.07 4.16 -2.94
C TRP A 41 20.90 4.05 -4.22
N ASN A 42 20.23 4.22 -5.36
CA ASN A 42 20.88 4.24 -6.66
C ASN A 42 21.90 5.40 -6.71
N GLN A 43 23.14 5.07 -7.04
CA GLN A 43 24.24 6.04 -7.07
C GLN A 43 24.09 7.08 -8.18
N ASN A 44 23.22 6.84 -9.16
CA ASN A 44 22.93 7.78 -10.24
C ASN A 44 21.84 8.81 -9.91
N LEU A 45 21.27 8.76 -8.69
CA LEU A 45 20.29 9.76 -8.25
C LEU A 45 20.94 11.12 -8.08
N THR A 46 20.25 12.15 -8.55
CA THR A 46 20.67 13.54 -8.29
C THR A 46 20.55 13.87 -6.80
N PRO A 47 21.24 14.90 -6.29
CA PRO A 47 21.07 15.36 -4.92
C PRO A 47 19.60 15.71 -4.58
N GLU A 48 18.85 16.29 -5.51
CA GLU A 48 17.44 16.60 -5.33
C GLU A 48 16.59 15.33 -5.21
N GLN A 49 16.83 14.34 -6.06
CA GLN A 49 16.12 13.05 -5.97
C GLN A 49 16.41 12.34 -4.65
N LEU A 50 17.65 12.37 -4.16
CA LEU A 50 18.00 11.81 -2.85
C LEU A 50 17.32 12.56 -1.72
N LEU A 51 17.28 13.89 -1.77
CA LEU A 51 16.62 14.72 -0.78
C LEU A 51 15.12 14.39 -0.67
N VAL A 52 14.47 14.14 -1.81
CA VAL A 52 13.05 13.78 -1.83
C VAL A 52 12.84 12.32 -1.44
N LEU A 53 13.50 11.38 -2.13
CA LEU A 53 13.26 9.94 -1.96
C LEU A 53 13.68 9.41 -0.60
N ARG A 54 14.85 9.86 -0.10
CA ARG A 54 15.47 9.37 1.14
C ARG A 54 15.09 10.22 2.35
N ASP A 55 15.23 11.54 2.20
CA ASP A 55 15.11 12.48 3.32
C ASP A 55 13.69 13.04 3.46
N LYS A 56 12.75 12.55 2.61
CA LYS A 56 11.30 12.85 2.64
C LYS A 56 10.97 14.33 2.46
N HIS A 57 11.78 15.05 1.70
CA HIS A 57 11.49 16.42 1.32
C HIS A 57 10.44 16.49 0.20
N THR A 58 9.85 17.66 0.04
CA THR A 58 8.93 17.96 -1.04
C THR A 58 9.60 18.95 -2.00
N GLU A 59 9.59 18.65 -3.30
CA GLU A 59 10.04 19.58 -4.32
C GLU A 59 9.18 20.85 -4.35
N ARG A 60 9.69 21.95 -4.87
CA ARG A 60 8.90 23.20 -4.98
C ARG A 60 7.69 23.00 -5.90
N PRO A 61 6.52 23.56 -5.56
CA PRO A 61 5.35 23.47 -6.42
C PRO A 61 5.63 24.11 -7.79
N HIS A 62 5.04 23.55 -8.85
CA HIS A 62 5.13 24.01 -10.23
C HIS A 62 6.52 23.93 -10.88
N THR A 63 7.50 23.24 -10.28
CA THR A 63 8.85 23.10 -10.85
C THR A 63 9.15 21.70 -11.37
N GLY A 64 8.33 20.71 -11.02
CA GLY A 64 8.59 19.32 -11.34
C GLY A 64 8.52 18.99 -12.82
N ALA A 65 9.50 18.24 -13.34
CA ALA A 65 9.64 17.91 -14.77
C ALA A 65 8.41 17.21 -15.37
N TYR A 66 7.66 16.46 -14.55
CA TYR A 66 6.52 15.69 -15.03
C TYR A 66 5.16 16.33 -14.75
N LEU A 67 5.13 17.54 -14.18
CA LEU A 67 3.86 18.23 -13.89
C LEU A 67 3.02 18.35 -15.16
N HIS A 68 3.58 18.89 -16.24
CA HIS A 68 2.88 19.13 -17.51
C HIS A 68 3.07 18.01 -18.55
N ASN A 69 3.75 16.92 -18.19
CA ASN A 69 3.94 15.79 -19.10
C ASN A 69 2.59 15.12 -19.42
N LYS A 70 2.25 15.03 -20.71
CA LYS A 70 1.04 14.39 -21.26
C LYS A 70 1.36 13.22 -22.19
N ASP A 71 2.62 12.84 -22.30
CA ASP A 71 3.02 11.69 -23.11
C ASP A 71 2.45 10.38 -22.54
N GLY A 72 2.12 9.45 -23.45
CA GLY A 72 1.72 8.10 -23.09
C GLY A 72 2.92 7.28 -22.60
N GLY A 73 2.76 6.63 -21.45
CA GLY A 73 3.85 5.84 -20.88
C GLY A 73 3.63 5.48 -19.41
N VAL A 74 4.71 5.08 -18.75
CA VAL A 74 4.70 4.64 -17.36
C VAL A 74 5.69 5.44 -16.54
N TYR A 75 5.27 5.88 -15.37
CA TYR A 75 6.10 6.51 -14.36
C TYR A 75 6.66 5.44 -13.42
N HIS A 76 7.98 5.41 -13.31
CA HIS A 76 8.74 4.46 -12.50
C HIS A 76 9.36 5.16 -11.30
N CYS A 77 9.65 4.41 -10.24
CA CYS A 77 10.44 4.89 -9.12
C CYS A 77 11.86 5.27 -9.58
N ALA A 78 12.30 6.48 -9.32
CA ALA A 78 13.63 6.93 -9.73
C ALA A 78 14.77 6.15 -9.05
N ASN A 79 14.52 5.58 -7.86
CA ASN A 79 15.53 4.78 -7.15
C ASN A 79 15.63 3.35 -7.67
N CYS A 80 14.53 2.61 -7.79
CA CYS A 80 14.55 1.16 -8.01
C CYS A 80 13.90 0.70 -9.33
N ASP A 81 13.46 1.65 -10.13
CA ASP A 81 12.84 1.44 -11.45
C ASP A 81 11.53 0.62 -11.42
N GLU A 82 10.90 0.49 -10.25
CA GLU A 82 9.58 -0.15 -10.12
C GLU A 82 8.51 0.68 -10.84
N PRO A 83 7.64 0.11 -11.70
CA PRO A 83 6.52 0.84 -12.28
C PRO A 83 5.51 1.21 -11.19
N LEU A 84 5.10 2.48 -11.17
CA LEU A 84 4.24 3.04 -10.12
C LEU A 84 2.91 3.57 -10.65
N TYR A 85 2.94 4.33 -11.75
CA TYR A 85 1.74 4.96 -12.32
C TYR A 85 1.75 4.90 -13.84
N LYS A 86 0.56 4.82 -14.44
CA LYS A 86 0.36 4.96 -15.87
C LYS A 86 -0.04 6.39 -16.21
N SER A 87 0.33 6.85 -17.40
CA SER A 87 -0.09 8.17 -17.91
C SER A 87 -1.60 8.36 -17.92
N GLU A 88 -2.36 7.30 -18.18
CA GLU A 88 -3.82 7.32 -18.24
C GLU A 88 -4.47 7.64 -16.89
N THR A 89 -3.75 7.39 -15.77
CA THR A 89 -4.26 7.70 -14.44
C THR A 89 -3.86 9.09 -13.95
N LYS A 90 -3.05 9.82 -14.76
CA LYS A 90 -2.62 11.19 -14.45
C LYS A 90 -3.71 12.21 -14.78
N PHE A 91 -3.92 13.17 -13.88
CA PHE A 91 -4.84 14.26 -14.09
C PHE A 91 -4.29 15.58 -13.57
N ASP A 92 -4.87 16.69 -14.02
CA ASP A 92 -4.50 18.02 -13.56
C ASP A 92 -5.34 18.43 -12.35
N SER A 93 -4.73 18.39 -11.19
CA SER A 93 -5.34 18.83 -9.93
C SER A 93 -5.02 20.29 -9.57
N GLN A 94 -4.17 20.95 -10.36
CA GLN A 94 -3.66 22.31 -10.12
C GLN A 94 -2.93 22.51 -8.79
N CYS A 95 -2.52 21.42 -8.12
CA CYS A 95 -1.84 21.49 -6.82
C CYS A 95 -0.35 21.82 -6.93
N GLY A 96 0.22 21.83 -8.13
CA GLY A 96 1.63 22.12 -8.37
C GLY A 96 2.54 20.89 -8.48
N TRP A 97 2.00 19.69 -8.36
CA TRP A 97 2.69 18.41 -8.49
C TRP A 97 1.92 17.42 -9.38
N PRO A 98 2.58 16.46 -10.03
CA PRO A 98 1.92 15.37 -10.73
C PRO A 98 0.90 14.67 -9.84
N SER A 99 -0.30 14.49 -10.36
CA SER A 99 -1.41 13.87 -9.64
C SER A 99 -1.94 12.66 -10.39
N PHE A 100 -2.18 11.57 -9.67
CA PHE A 100 -2.71 10.32 -10.21
C PHE A 100 -3.87 9.84 -9.34
N TYR A 101 -4.91 9.29 -9.97
CA TYR A 101 -6.05 8.75 -9.21
C TYR A 101 -5.87 7.28 -8.83
N GLN A 102 -4.88 6.59 -9.44
CA GLN A 102 -4.67 5.17 -9.20
C GLN A 102 -3.20 4.79 -9.46
N GLU A 103 -2.67 3.87 -8.67
CA GLU A 103 -1.38 3.21 -8.91
C GLU A 103 -1.44 2.22 -10.08
N VAL A 104 -0.30 1.85 -10.65
CA VAL A 104 -0.22 0.93 -11.81
C VAL A 104 -0.82 -0.44 -11.54
N ARG A 105 -0.76 -0.91 -10.32
CA ARG A 105 -1.32 -2.16 -9.81
C ARG A 105 -1.43 -2.10 -8.29
N PRO A 106 -2.39 -2.80 -7.68
CA PRO A 106 -2.49 -2.88 -6.22
C PRO A 106 -1.17 -3.32 -5.59
N GLY A 107 -0.73 -2.59 -4.56
CA GLY A 107 0.50 -2.88 -3.83
C GLY A 107 1.79 -2.38 -4.49
N ALA A 108 1.74 -1.53 -5.51
CA ALA A 108 2.91 -0.82 -6.02
C ALA A 108 3.35 0.30 -5.05
N ILE A 109 2.41 0.80 -4.25
CA ILE A 109 2.60 1.88 -3.27
C ILE A 109 2.27 1.35 -1.88
N THR A 110 3.00 1.83 -0.85
CA THR A 110 2.67 1.65 0.56
C THR A 110 2.25 2.96 1.19
N TYR A 111 1.37 2.88 2.18
CA TYR A 111 0.73 4.02 2.84
C TYR A 111 1.15 4.08 4.30
N HIS A 112 1.61 5.25 4.76
CA HIS A 112 2.10 5.46 6.11
C HIS A 112 1.48 6.72 6.72
N THR A 113 1.10 6.67 8.00
CA THR A 113 0.63 7.86 8.69
C THR A 113 1.79 8.84 8.87
N ASP A 114 1.59 10.08 8.43
CA ASP A 114 2.50 11.20 8.59
C ASP A 114 1.85 12.27 9.50
N ASN A 115 2.41 12.45 10.70
CA ASN A 115 1.97 13.44 11.67
C ASN A 115 2.94 14.64 11.79
N THR A 116 3.84 14.80 10.84
CA THR A 116 4.80 15.90 10.85
C THR A 116 4.11 17.25 10.55
N LEU A 117 4.76 18.33 10.94
CA LEU A 117 4.29 19.72 10.74
C LEU A 117 2.90 20.02 11.32
N GLY A 118 2.47 19.28 12.35
CA GLY A 118 1.16 19.48 12.99
C GLY A 118 -0.04 19.06 12.12
N MET A 119 0.18 18.38 11.01
CA MET A 119 -0.87 17.88 10.10
C MET A 119 -0.93 16.36 10.16
N LYS A 120 -2.14 15.80 10.03
CA LYS A 120 -2.33 14.36 9.83
C LYS A 120 -2.52 14.09 8.34
N ARG A 121 -1.53 13.47 7.72
CA ARG A 121 -1.53 13.12 6.30
C ARG A 121 -1.23 11.64 6.12
N THR A 122 -1.40 11.13 4.92
CA THR A 122 -0.97 9.79 4.53
C THR A 122 0.17 9.90 3.52
N GLU A 123 1.39 9.56 3.97
CA GLU A 123 2.57 9.45 3.12
C GLU A 123 2.44 8.25 2.19
N ILE A 124 2.87 8.40 0.95
CA ILE A 124 2.98 7.32 -0.03
C ILE A 124 4.44 7.05 -0.37
N CYS A 125 4.81 5.76 -0.37
CA CYS A 125 6.16 5.31 -0.67
C CYS A 125 6.14 4.20 -1.72
N CYS A 126 7.22 4.05 -2.48
CA CYS A 126 7.42 2.90 -3.34
C CYS A 126 7.45 1.61 -2.51
N ALA A 127 6.59 0.65 -2.80
CA ALA A 127 6.51 -0.59 -2.04
C ALA A 127 7.80 -1.44 -2.12
N LYS A 128 8.56 -1.31 -3.21
CA LYS A 128 9.77 -2.10 -3.45
C LYS A 128 11.00 -1.59 -2.68
N CYS A 129 11.19 -0.27 -2.62
CA CYS A 129 12.40 0.29 -2.02
C CYS A 129 12.14 1.23 -0.83
N GLY A 130 10.88 1.54 -0.53
CA GLY A 130 10.51 2.46 0.56
C GLY A 130 10.80 3.94 0.26
N GLY A 131 11.21 4.28 -0.96
CA GLY A 131 11.46 5.67 -1.35
C GLY A 131 10.19 6.51 -1.25
N HIS A 132 10.31 7.72 -0.66
CA HIS A 132 9.21 8.66 -0.53
C HIS A 132 8.74 9.17 -1.90
N MET A 133 7.43 9.11 -2.13
CA MET A 133 6.81 9.61 -3.36
C MET A 133 6.09 10.94 -3.15
N GLY A 134 5.44 11.10 -2.03
CA GLY A 134 4.57 12.23 -1.72
C GLY A 134 3.48 11.84 -0.73
N HIS A 135 2.24 12.32 -0.96
CA HIS A 135 1.11 12.06 -0.08
C HIS A 135 -0.15 11.73 -0.90
N VAL A 136 -1.07 11.00 -0.29
CA VAL A 136 -2.39 10.73 -0.85
C VAL A 136 -3.45 11.53 -0.10
N PHE A 137 -4.43 12.01 -0.87
CA PHE A 137 -5.61 12.76 -0.40
C PHE A 137 -6.86 12.07 -0.94
N GLU A 138 -7.89 12.00 -0.11
CA GLU A 138 -9.17 11.37 -0.44
C GLU A 138 -10.32 12.33 -0.11
N GLY A 139 -11.45 12.20 -0.80
CA GLY A 139 -12.64 12.99 -0.50
C GLY A 139 -12.54 14.45 -0.93
N GLU A 140 -11.75 14.77 -1.95
CA GLU A 140 -11.62 16.13 -2.49
C GLU A 140 -12.64 16.43 -3.61
N GLY A 141 -13.50 15.47 -3.96
CA GLY A 141 -14.55 15.63 -4.98
C GLY A 141 -14.06 15.49 -6.42
N TRP A 142 -12.96 14.78 -6.66
CA TRP A 142 -12.42 14.60 -8.02
C TRP A 142 -13.31 13.73 -8.89
N LYS A 143 -14.00 12.76 -8.29
CA LYS A 143 -14.98 11.91 -8.97
C LYS A 143 -16.11 12.73 -9.56
N GLU A 144 -16.68 13.65 -8.79
CA GLU A 144 -17.78 14.51 -9.20
C GLU A 144 -17.33 15.61 -10.16
N ARG A 145 -16.14 16.18 -9.92
CA ARG A 145 -15.63 17.34 -10.68
C ARG A 145 -15.06 16.99 -12.04
N LEU A 146 -14.39 15.84 -12.15
CA LEU A 146 -13.68 15.42 -13.36
C LEU A 146 -14.18 14.08 -13.92
N GLY A 147 -15.17 13.42 -13.28
CA GLY A 147 -15.64 12.11 -13.68
C GLY A 147 -14.61 11.00 -13.48
N LEU A 148 -13.68 11.16 -12.54
CA LEU A 148 -12.67 10.13 -12.28
C LEU A 148 -13.30 8.89 -11.65
N PRO A 149 -12.74 7.70 -11.86
CA PRO A 149 -13.26 6.46 -11.27
C PRO A 149 -13.24 6.48 -9.75
N GLU A 150 -12.21 7.11 -9.17
CA GLU A 150 -11.94 7.17 -7.74
C GLU A 150 -11.79 8.62 -7.26
N ASP A 151 -12.25 8.92 -6.05
CA ASP A 151 -12.03 10.22 -5.40
C ASP A 151 -10.74 10.18 -4.56
N VAL A 152 -9.65 9.85 -5.24
CA VAL A 152 -8.31 9.69 -4.68
C VAL A 152 -7.32 10.53 -5.50
N ARG A 153 -6.40 11.18 -4.83
CA ARG A 153 -5.32 11.92 -5.46
C ARG A 153 -3.98 11.58 -4.81
N HIS A 154 -3.17 10.80 -5.51
CA HIS A 154 -1.76 10.64 -5.20
C HIS A 154 -1.01 11.87 -5.70
N CYS A 155 -0.57 12.73 -4.79
CA CYS A 155 0.24 13.91 -5.08
C CYS A 155 1.71 13.52 -5.01
N VAL A 156 2.38 13.46 -6.15
CA VAL A 156 3.69 12.80 -6.29
C VAL A 156 4.76 13.81 -6.70
N ASN A 157 5.92 13.77 -6.06
CA ASN A 157 7.08 14.56 -6.47
C ASN A 157 7.62 14.06 -7.83
N SER A 158 7.84 14.94 -8.78
CA SER A 158 8.51 14.58 -10.05
C SER A 158 9.90 14.00 -9.81
N ALA A 159 10.63 14.53 -8.83
CA ALA A 159 11.96 14.06 -8.44
C ALA A 159 11.97 12.59 -7.99
N SER A 160 10.84 12.06 -7.54
CA SER A 160 10.71 10.64 -7.17
C SER A 160 10.48 9.71 -8.36
N LEU A 161 10.30 10.25 -9.55
CA LEU A 161 9.86 9.50 -10.74
C LEU A 161 10.90 9.54 -11.87
N ASN A 162 10.88 8.48 -12.68
CA ASN A 162 11.40 8.43 -14.04
C ASN A 162 10.26 8.08 -14.99
N PHE A 163 10.18 8.73 -16.14
CA PHE A 163 9.15 8.46 -17.12
C PHE A 163 9.72 7.61 -18.27
N LYS A 164 8.99 6.56 -18.65
CA LYS A 164 9.29 5.74 -19.81
C LYS A 164 8.12 5.83 -20.78
N LYS A 165 8.40 6.35 -21.96
CA LYS A 165 7.43 6.46 -23.07
C LYS A 165 7.15 5.07 -23.64
N ASN A 166 5.90 4.82 -24.04
CA ASN A 166 5.51 3.61 -24.76
C ASN A 166 6.20 3.53 -26.12
#